data_1968f3af6acd7a8fe803a4e50b4c6e48
#
_entry.id   1968f3af6acd7a8fe803a4e50b4c6e48
#
_cell.length_a   1.000
_cell.length_b   1.000
_cell.length_c   1.000
_cell.angle_alpha   90.00
_cell.angle_beta   90.00
_cell.angle_gamma   90.00
#
_symmetry.space_group_name_H-M   'P 1'
#
loop_
_entity.id
_entity.type
_entity.pdbx_description
1 polymer ?
#
loop_
_entity_poly.entity_id
_entity_poly.type
_entity_poly.pdbx_seq_one_letter_code
_entity_poly.pdbx_strand_id
1 'polypeptide(L)'
;MKAMPYSFKQHDVFEWLRKAVALTVTTSISFLSLPEARTAELKTKNVVLIVSDGFRWQEVFNGAEEQLMTKETGGVKATNELRQSFWRNAAEARREALLPFFWGEIARRGQIFGNQTKGSVVTVTNGKKFSYPGYNEILTGISGPDIDSNDKKPNPNVTVFEWLNGRPGLRNRAAVFGTWDVFPYIFNVERSHLPIWPAREGKFRRYEIPSPQYVMDLMRDTTPMWEDVTYDSFLFHTLLDYLKHNKPRLVFLGFGETDEWAHLGRYDHYLTAAHHVDGFVRRLWELLRSMPQYRDKTTFIITADHGRGSGLVEWKEHGEKINDSENDWLAVLGPDTPALGERTNIPPLAHSQLAATIAALLGEDYRAAFPKAGRPIADVTGGMANKPR
;
A
#
# COMPACT_ATOMS: atom_id res chain seq x y z
N MET A 1 -1.53 -10.84 107.14
CA MET A 1 -1.11 -12.14 106.61
C MET A 1 -0.37 -11.91 105.29
N LYS A 2 0.77 -12.56 105.15
CA LYS A 2 1.92 -12.27 104.33
C LYS A 2 1.59 -12.15 102.83
N ALA A 3 2.06 -11.04 102.23
CA ALA A 3 2.21 -10.88 100.79
C ALA A 3 3.46 -11.59 100.27
N MET A 4 3.38 -12.29 99.14
CA MET A 4 4.56 -12.76 98.43
C MET A 4 4.71 -11.94 97.13
N PRO A 5 5.93 -11.48 96.75
CA PRO A 5 6.15 -10.74 95.51
C PRO A 5 6.53 -11.69 94.43
N TYR A 6 5.89 -11.59 93.31
CA TYR A 6 6.35 -12.19 92.05
C TYR A 6 7.27 -11.20 91.31
N SER A 7 8.53 -11.55 91.23
CA SER A 7 9.53 -10.85 90.43
C SER A 7 9.54 -11.46 89.04
N PHE A 8 9.10 -10.68 88.06
CA PHE A 8 9.30 -11.02 86.61
C PHE A 8 10.70 -10.52 86.17
N LYS A 9 11.58 -11.44 85.84
CA LYS A 9 12.90 -11.10 85.34
C LYS A 9 12.77 -10.59 83.85
N GLN A 10 13.16 -9.36 83.68
CA GLN A 10 13.16 -8.62 82.38
C GLN A 10 14.11 -9.20 81.29
N HIS A 11 14.76 -10.34 81.59
CA HIS A 11 15.75 -10.93 80.69
C HIS A 11 15.18 -11.81 79.55
N ASP A 12 13.99 -12.38 79.73
CA ASP A 12 13.46 -13.34 78.72
C ASP A 12 12.75 -12.71 77.49
N VAL A 13 12.34 -11.45 77.64
CA VAL A 13 11.64 -10.74 76.54
C VAL A 13 12.61 -10.28 75.47
N PHE A 14 13.88 -9.99 75.85
CA PHE A 14 14.88 -9.55 74.85
C PHE A 14 15.48 -10.66 74.01
N GLU A 15 15.54 -11.89 74.55
CA GLU A 15 16.04 -13.04 73.70
C GLU A 15 15.00 -13.50 72.70
N TRP A 16 13.71 -13.41 73.03
CA TRP A 16 12.65 -13.78 72.03
C TRP A 16 12.54 -12.77 70.92
N LEU A 17 12.70 -11.48 71.20
CA LEU A 17 12.73 -10.42 70.16
C LEU A 17 13.98 -10.51 69.27
N ARG A 18 15.12 -10.97 69.75
CA ARG A 18 16.33 -11.19 68.99
C ARG A 18 16.21 -12.40 68.03
N LYS A 19 15.51 -13.46 68.39
CA LYS A 19 15.26 -14.63 67.55
C LYS A 19 14.15 -14.39 66.51
N ALA A 20 13.20 -13.52 66.84
CA ALA A 20 12.16 -13.13 65.86
C ALA A 20 12.65 -12.16 64.74
N VAL A 21 13.67 -11.32 65.07
CA VAL A 21 14.26 -10.40 64.08
C VAL A 21 15.28 -11.06 63.12
N ALA A 22 15.83 -12.25 63.54
CA ALA A 22 16.79 -12.97 62.64
C ALA A 22 16.14 -13.88 61.62
N LEU A 23 14.79 -14.05 61.63
CA LEU A 23 14.11 -14.96 60.68
C LEU A 23 13.30 -14.21 59.61
N THR A 24 13.43 -12.87 59.48
CA THR A 24 12.62 -12.07 58.56
C THR A 24 13.42 -11.28 57.54
N VAL A 25 14.67 -11.61 57.24
CA VAL A 25 15.46 -10.91 56.21
C VAL A 25 16.26 -11.91 55.41
N THR A 26 15.57 -12.86 54.74
CA THR A 26 16.08 -13.56 53.57
C THR A 26 14.93 -14.05 52.69
N THR A 27 13.95 -13.18 52.43
CA THR A 27 13.17 -13.29 51.18
C THR A 27 14.01 -12.62 50.13
N SER A 28 14.83 -13.41 49.46
CA SER A 28 15.44 -13.02 48.17
C SER A 28 14.30 -12.66 47.22
N ILE A 29 14.07 -11.36 47.00
CA ILE A 29 13.29 -10.87 45.89
C ILE A 29 14.13 -11.24 44.65
N SER A 30 13.94 -12.45 44.16
CA SER A 30 14.29 -12.77 42.78
C SER A 30 13.41 -11.88 41.93
N PHE A 31 13.96 -10.72 41.52
CA PHE A 31 13.44 -10.02 40.34
C PHE A 31 13.58 -11.01 39.19
N LEU A 32 12.51 -11.78 38.93
CA LEU A 32 12.28 -12.33 37.59
C LEU A 32 12.24 -11.12 36.67
N SER A 33 13.40 -10.78 36.11
CA SER A 33 13.45 -9.95 34.93
C SER A 33 12.64 -10.69 33.86
N LEU A 34 11.37 -10.31 33.72
CA LEU A 34 10.61 -10.68 32.54
C LEU A 34 11.51 -10.32 31.35
N PRO A 35 11.82 -11.25 30.45
CA PRO A 35 12.59 -10.91 29.28
C PRO A 35 11.86 -9.74 28.62
N GLU A 36 12.51 -8.59 28.52
CA GLU A 36 12.04 -7.51 27.66
C GLU A 36 11.74 -8.18 26.32
N ALA A 37 10.48 -8.17 25.94
CA ALA A 37 10.08 -8.68 24.64
C ALA A 37 10.82 -7.82 23.62
N ARG A 38 11.98 -8.28 23.16
CA ARG A 38 12.74 -7.67 22.08
C ARG A 38 11.74 -7.53 20.94
N THR A 39 11.31 -6.32 20.68
CA THR A 39 10.55 -6.03 19.47
C THR A 39 11.41 -6.49 18.31
N ALA A 40 10.95 -7.49 17.56
CA ALA A 40 11.68 -7.97 16.40
C ALA A 40 11.95 -6.77 15.49
N GLU A 41 13.22 -6.59 15.13
CA GLU A 41 13.59 -5.50 14.21
C GLU A 41 12.90 -5.72 12.86
N LEU A 42 12.27 -4.67 12.33
CA LEU A 42 11.64 -4.68 11.01
C LEU A 42 12.68 -4.99 9.93
N LYS A 43 12.39 -5.98 9.11
CA LYS A 43 13.21 -6.35 7.95
C LYS A 43 12.94 -5.41 6.78
N THR A 44 11.72 -4.88 6.66
CA THR A 44 11.35 -3.89 5.64
C THR A 44 12.16 -2.61 5.84
N LYS A 45 12.94 -2.28 4.84
CA LYS A 45 13.72 -1.04 4.78
C LYS A 45 13.27 -0.17 3.60
N ASN A 46 12.54 -0.74 2.65
CA ASN A 46 12.04 -0.08 1.46
C ASN A 46 10.57 -0.43 1.24
N VAL A 47 9.79 0.52 0.76
CA VAL A 47 8.39 0.31 0.37
C VAL A 47 8.18 0.80 -1.06
N VAL A 48 7.49 0.00 -1.85
CA VAL A 48 7.00 0.36 -3.19
C VAL A 48 5.49 0.31 -3.15
N LEU A 49 4.86 1.47 -3.31
CA LEU A 49 3.41 1.60 -3.48
C LEU A 49 3.10 1.65 -4.96
N ILE A 50 2.27 0.72 -5.42
CA ILE A 50 1.87 0.58 -6.82
C ILE A 50 0.35 0.74 -6.89
N VAL A 51 -0.10 1.66 -7.71
CA VAL A 51 -1.53 1.92 -7.92
C VAL A 51 -1.82 1.78 -9.41
N SER A 52 -2.80 0.92 -9.75
CA SER A 52 -3.34 0.77 -11.11
C SER A 52 -4.69 1.47 -11.14
N ASP A 53 -4.74 2.64 -11.78
CA ASP A 53 -5.90 3.54 -11.76
C ASP A 53 -7.17 2.81 -12.24
N GLY A 54 -8.24 2.89 -11.45
CA GLY A 54 -9.54 2.34 -11.77
C GLY A 54 -9.59 0.84 -12.10
N PHE A 55 -8.61 0.03 -11.67
CA PHE A 55 -8.60 -1.40 -11.94
C PHE A 55 -9.53 -2.13 -10.97
N ARG A 56 -10.61 -2.71 -11.50
CA ARG A 56 -11.72 -3.28 -10.72
C ARG A 56 -11.33 -4.56 -9.97
N TRP A 57 -11.88 -4.72 -8.77
CA TRP A 57 -11.75 -5.94 -7.98
C TRP A 57 -12.33 -7.18 -8.69
N GLN A 58 -13.34 -7.01 -9.56
CA GLN A 58 -13.97 -8.09 -10.31
C GLN A 58 -12.95 -8.84 -11.16
N GLU A 59 -12.14 -8.15 -11.94
CA GLU A 59 -11.12 -8.79 -12.77
C GLU A 59 -9.97 -9.32 -11.93
N VAL A 60 -9.64 -8.67 -10.82
CA VAL A 60 -8.59 -9.18 -9.92
C VAL A 60 -8.94 -10.55 -9.38
N PHE A 61 -10.20 -10.76 -8.94
CA PHE A 61 -10.60 -12.01 -8.28
C PHE A 61 -11.29 -13.04 -9.18
N ASN A 62 -11.93 -12.61 -10.27
CA ASN A 62 -12.67 -13.49 -11.16
C ASN A 62 -12.03 -13.60 -12.56
N GLY A 63 -11.04 -12.76 -12.88
CA GLY A 63 -10.49 -12.66 -14.22
C GLY A 63 -11.46 -12.00 -15.20
N ALA A 64 -11.25 -12.20 -16.50
CA ALA A 64 -12.06 -11.58 -17.53
C ALA A 64 -13.54 -11.91 -17.42
N GLU A 65 -14.42 -10.91 -17.58
CA GLU A 65 -15.86 -11.07 -17.63
C GLU A 65 -16.31 -11.44 -19.06
N GLU A 66 -16.94 -12.61 -19.22
CA GLU A 66 -17.32 -13.12 -20.52
C GLU A 66 -18.23 -12.18 -21.31
N GLN A 67 -19.19 -11.57 -20.62
CA GLN A 67 -20.18 -10.67 -21.21
C GLN A 67 -19.56 -9.37 -21.75
N LEU A 68 -18.38 -8.98 -21.28
CA LEU A 68 -17.63 -7.82 -21.76
C LEU A 68 -16.66 -8.17 -22.88
N MET A 69 -16.44 -9.45 -23.19
CA MET A 69 -15.53 -9.88 -24.26
C MET A 69 -16.18 -9.85 -25.66
N THR A 70 -17.06 -8.89 -25.89
CA THR A 70 -17.75 -8.72 -27.19
C THR A 70 -17.52 -7.32 -27.75
N LYS A 71 -17.85 -7.13 -29.03
CA LYS A 71 -17.77 -5.82 -29.67
C LYS A 71 -18.83 -4.85 -29.10
N GLU A 72 -19.99 -5.36 -28.77
CA GLU A 72 -21.16 -4.55 -28.38
C GLU A 72 -21.01 -4.02 -26.94
N THR A 73 -20.52 -4.83 -26.03
CA THR A 73 -20.48 -4.49 -24.59
C THR A 73 -19.12 -4.02 -24.12
N GLY A 74 -18.04 -4.56 -24.69
CA GLY A 74 -16.67 -4.22 -24.30
C GLY A 74 -15.82 -3.60 -25.41
N GLY A 75 -16.41 -3.23 -26.57
CA GLY A 75 -15.66 -2.61 -27.67
C GLY A 75 -14.54 -3.49 -28.25
N VAL A 76 -14.60 -4.80 -28.00
CA VAL A 76 -13.54 -5.75 -28.36
C VAL A 76 -13.48 -5.92 -29.88
N LYS A 77 -12.30 -5.71 -30.47
CA LYS A 77 -12.12 -5.84 -31.92
C LYS A 77 -11.75 -7.26 -32.34
N ALA A 78 -10.96 -7.96 -31.53
CA ALA A 78 -10.44 -9.30 -31.81
C ALA A 78 -10.89 -10.27 -30.71
N THR A 79 -12.17 -10.63 -30.72
CA THR A 79 -12.79 -11.41 -29.64
C THR A 79 -12.14 -12.78 -29.45
N ASN A 80 -11.79 -13.48 -30.52
CA ASN A 80 -11.18 -14.81 -30.44
C ASN A 80 -9.80 -14.74 -29.76
N GLU A 81 -8.97 -13.81 -30.16
CA GLU A 81 -7.63 -13.60 -29.62
C GLU A 81 -7.70 -13.20 -28.13
N LEU A 82 -8.65 -12.33 -27.76
CA LEU A 82 -8.87 -11.94 -26.38
C LEU A 82 -9.31 -13.13 -25.53
N ARG A 83 -10.26 -13.93 -26.03
CA ARG A 83 -10.72 -15.15 -25.34
C ARG A 83 -9.60 -16.18 -25.20
N GLN A 84 -8.80 -16.40 -26.23
CA GLN A 84 -7.64 -17.29 -26.16
C GLN A 84 -6.66 -16.86 -25.07
N SER A 85 -6.42 -15.55 -24.94
CA SER A 85 -5.50 -14.98 -23.96
C SER A 85 -6.04 -15.12 -22.54
N PHE A 86 -7.25 -14.67 -22.27
CA PHE A 86 -7.72 -14.43 -20.90
C PHE A 86 -8.93 -15.25 -20.47
N TRP A 87 -9.67 -15.88 -21.40
CA TRP A 87 -10.85 -16.67 -21.01
C TRP A 87 -10.49 -18.11 -20.59
N ARG A 88 -11.04 -18.50 -19.46
CA ARG A 88 -11.05 -19.88 -18.95
C ARG A 88 -12.41 -20.11 -18.26
N ASN A 89 -12.88 -21.37 -18.19
CA ASN A 89 -14.19 -21.66 -17.58
C ASN A 89 -14.23 -21.37 -16.08
N ALA A 90 -13.20 -21.75 -15.34
CA ALA A 90 -13.11 -21.50 -13.91
C ALA A 90 -12.57 -20.07 -13.64
N ALA A 91 -13.18 -19.36 -12.69
CA ALA A 91 -12.78 -18.01 -12.29
C ALA A 91 -11.29 -17.96 -11.82
N GLU A 92 -10.87 -18.97 -11.07
CA GLU A 92 -9.48 -19.09 -10.63
C GLU A 92 -8.50 -19.17 -11.80
N ALA A 93 -8.80 -19.98 -12.81
CA ALA A 93 -7.96 -20.10 -14.00
C ALA A 93 -7.98 -18.80 -14.85
N ARG A 94 -9.11 -18.06 -14.89
CA ARG A 94 -9.20 -16.77 -15.58
C ARG A 94 -8.34 -15.71 -14.92
N ARG A 95 -8.43 -15.57 -13.58
CA ARG A 95 -7.64 -14.58 -12.84
C ARG A 95 -6.14 -14.89 -12.91
N GLU A 96 -5.75 -16.18 -12.91
CA GLU A 96 -4.37 -16.60 -13.12
C GLU A 96 -3.87 -16.32 -14.55
N ALA A 97 -4.74 -16.46 -15.55
CA ALA A 97 -4.40 -16.11 -16.93
C ALA A 97 -4.21 -14.58 -17.10
N LEU A 98 -5.00 -13.78 -16.41
CA LEU A 98 -4.91 -12.32 -16.45
C LEU A 98 -3.72 -11.80 -15.64
N LEU A 99 -3.55 -12.28 -14.40
CA LEU A 99 -2.58 -11.80 -13.41
C LEU A 99 -1.70 -12.95 -12.89
N PRO A 100 -0.83 -13.54 -13.74
CA PRO A 100 -0.08 -14.74 -13.39
C PRO A 100 0.93 -14.54 -12.25
N PHE A 101 1.57 -13.38 -12.13
CA PHE A 101 2.50 -13.10 -11.04
C PHE A 101 1.74 -12.85 -9.72
N PHE A 102 0.64 -12.12 -9.79
CA PHE A 102 -0.21 -11.80 -8.63
C PHE A 102 -0.71 -13.09 -7.96
N TRP A 103 -1.28 -14.00 -8.74
CA TRP A 103 -1.83 -15.26 -8.22
C TRP A 103 -0.76 -16.34 -8.02
N GLY A 104 0.28 -16.35 -8.85
CA GLY A 104 1.36 -17.32 -8.76
C GLY A 104 2.37 -17.04 -7.64
N GLU A 105 2.68 -15.79 -7.34
CA GLU A 105 3.73 -15.41 -6.39
C GLU A 105 3.17 -14.60 -5.21
N ILE A 106 2.42 -13.52 -5.43
CA ILE A 106 1.93 -12.66 -4.34
C ILE A 106 0.93 -13.42 -3.47
N ALA A 107 0.00 -14.16 -4.07
CA ALA A 107 -0.96 -14.97 -3.34
C ALA A 107 -0.31 -16.04 -2.44
N ARG A 108 0.87 -16.52 -2.80
CA ARG A 108 1.57 -17.56 -2.01
C ARG A 108 2.47 -16.98 -0.92
N ARG A 109 2.98 -15.78 -1.09
CA ARG A 109 4.03 -15.20 -0.23
C ARG A 109 3.62 -13.95 0.52
N GLY A 110 2.47 -13.39 0.20
CA GLY A 110 1.91 -12.17 0.78
C GLY A 110 0.47 -12.35 1.23
N GLN A 111 -0.27 -11.28 1.15
CA GLN A 111 -1.71 -11.24 1.46
C GLN A 111 -2.46 -10.45 0.39
N ILE A 112 -3.66 -10.89 0.07
CA ILE A 112 -4.57 -10.26 -0.89
C ILE A 112 -5.92 -10.06 -0.22
N PHE A 113 -6.47 -8.86 -0.33
CA PHE A 113 -7.71 -8.41 0.28
C PHE A 113 -8.63 -7.82 -0.79
N GLY A 114 -9.94 -7.87 -0.59
CA GLY A 114 -10.92 -7.21 -1.46
C GLY A 114 -11.83 -8.19 -2.21
N ASN A 115 -11.70 -9.51 -2.01
CA ASN A 115 -12.67 -10.45 -2.57
C ASN A 115 -13.98 -10.39 -1.79
N GLN A 116 -14.92 -9.57 -2.27
CA GLN A 116 -16.19 -9.36 -1.61
C GLN A 116 -17.02 -10.65 -1.50
N THR A 117 -16.93 -11.52 -2.51
CA THR A 117 -17.66 -12.80 -2.51
C THR A 117 -17.19 -13.75 -1.42
N LYS A 118 -16.00 -13.48 -0.84
CA LYS A 118 -15.42 -14.26 0.25
C LYS A 118 -15.36 -13.48 1.58
N GLY A 119 -16.17 -12.41 1.72
CA GLY A 119 -16.21 -11.61 2.95
C GLY A 119 -14.92 -10.86 3.27
N SER A 120 -14.21 -10.43 2.23
CA SER A 120 -13.05 -9.55 2.33
C SER A 120 -13.37 -8.27 1.57
N VAL A 121 -13.52 -7.16 2.27
CA VAL A 121 -13.93 -5.88 1.70
C VAL A 121 -12.81 -4.87 1.86
N VAL A 122 -12.45 -4.19 0.78
CA VAL A 122 -11.57 -3.02 0.76
C VAL A 122 -12.33 -1.89 0.07
N THR A 123 -12.35 -0.69 0.65
CA THR A 123 -13.11 0.43 0.08
C THR A 123 -12.35 1.74 0.11
N VAL A 124 -12.66 2.60 -0.85
CA VAL A 124 -12.42 4.04 -0.73
C VAL A 124 -13.53 4.66 0.12
N THR A 125 -13.18 5.60 1.02
CA THR A 125 -14.11 6.20 1.96
C THR A 125 -14.32 7.70 1.75
N ASN A 126 -13.71 8.28 0.70
CA ASN A 126 -13.79 9.70 0.36
C ASN A 126 -15.15 10.13 -0.20
N GLY A 127 -16.02 9.18 -0.55
CA GLY A 127 -17.36 9.43 -1.12
C GLY A 127 -17.36 9.96 -2.56
N LYS A 128 -16.23 10.36 -3.09
CA LYS A 128 -16.07 10.87 -4.46
C LYS A 128 -15.80 9.77 -5.47
N LYS A 129 -15.03 8.76 -5.07
CA LYS A 129 -14.80 7.53 -5.85
C LYS A 129 -14.23 7.79 -7.25
N PHE A 130 -13.25 8.73 -7.32
CA PHE A 130 -12.47 9.03 -8.51
C PHE A 130 -11.06 9.47 -8.14
N SER A 131 -10.17 9.64 -9.12
CA SER A 131 -8.72 9.58 -8.98
C SER A 131 -8.11 10.51 -7.95
N TYR A 132 -8.21 11.83 -8.04
CA TYR A 132 -7.50 12.69 -7.10
C TYR A 132 -7.92 12.45 -5.63
N PRO A 133 -9.24 12.40 -5.28
CA PRO A 133 -9.68 12.02 -3.92
C PRO A 133 -9.19 10.63 -3.49
N GLY A 134 -9.16 9.65 -4.39
CA GLY A 134 -8.67 8.30 -4.13
C GLY A 134 -7.17 8.30 -3.80
N TYR A 135 -6.35 8.90 -4.64
CA TYR A 135 -4.92 9.08 -4.37
C TYR A 135 -4.66 9.87 -3.08
N ASN A 136 -5.44 10.93 -2.82
CA ASN A 136 -5.32 11.67 -1.56
C ASN A 136 -5.58 10.76 -0.35
N GLU A 137 -6.64 9.94 -0.38
CA GLU A 137 -6.97 9.03 0.71
C GLU A 137 -5.85 8.02 0.97
N ILE A 138 -5.33 7.38 -0.09
CA ILE A 138 -4.20 6.44 0.00
C ILE A 138 -2.96 7.10 0.61
N LEU A 139 -2.63 8.30 0.16
CA LEU A 139 -1.37 8.97 0.48
C LEU A 139 -1.38 9.76 1.78
N THR A 140 -2.56 10.12 2.29
CA THR A 140 -2.68 10.94 3.49
C THR A 140 -3.44 10.25 4.63
N GLY A 141 -4.20 9.21 4.32
CA GLY A 141 -5.12 8.57 5.27
C GLY A 141 -6.35 9.41 5.58
N ILE A 142 -6.62 10.47 4.79
CA ILE A 142 -7.71 11.43 5.01
C ILE A 142 -8.68 11.36 3.84
N SER A 143 -9.93 11.09 4.14
CA SER A 143 -11.06 11.05 3.20
C SER A 143 -11.97 12.28 3.38
N GLY A 144 -11.38 13.49 3.49
CA GLY A 144 -12.12 14.73 3.73
C GLY A 144 -12.61 15.40 2.45
N PRO A 145 -13.51 16.42 2.58
CA PRO A 145 -14.09 17.15 1.46
C PRO A 145 -13.11 18.10 0.77
N ASP A 146 -11.90 18.26 1.27
CA ASP A 146 -10.93 19.24 0.77
C ASP A 146 -10.44 18.94 -0.66
N ILE A 147 -10.59 17.67 -1.10
CA ILE A 147 -10.29 17.23 -2.46
C ILE A 147 -11.60 16.69 -3.07
N ASP A 148 -12.20 17.45 -3.97
CA ASP A 148 -13.51 17.19 -4.56
C ASP A 148 -13.53 17.20 -6.09
N SER A 149 -12.37 17.34 -6.72
CA SER A 149 -12.21 17.37 -8.18
C SER A 149 -10.84 16.80 -8.58
N ASN A 150 -10.67 16.54 -9.89
CA ASN A 150 -9.38 16.22 -10.52
C ASN A 150 -8.61 17.47 -10.97
N ASP A 151 -8.98 18.65 -10.47
CA ASP A 151 -8.34 19.90 -10.83
C ASP A 151 -6.85 19.92 -10.44
N LYS A 152 -6.04 20.56 -11.27
CA LYS A 152 -4.61 20.80 -11.02
C LYS A 152 -4.38 21.82 -9.90
N LYS A 153 -4.86 21.52 -8.71
CA LYS A 153 -4.68 22.30 -7.48
C LYS A 153 -3.74 21.58 -6.52
N PRO A 154 -2.73 22.26 -5.95
CA PRO A 154 -1.82 21.63 -4.99
C PRO A 154 -2.57 21.04 -3.79
N ASN A 155 -2.28 19.77 -3.46
CA ASN A 155 -2.87 19.09 -2.32
C ASN A 155 -2.55 19.84 -1.00
N PRO A 156 -3.54 20.30 -0.25
CA PRO A 156 -3.32 20.94 1.05
C PRO A 156 -2.80 19.93 2.09
N ASN A 157 -3.16 18.65 1.95
CA ASN A 157 -2.79 17.60 2.87
C ASN A 157 -1.35 17.15 2.68
N VAL A 158 -0.63 16.87 3.77
CA VAL A 158 0.74 16.34 3.73
C VAL A 158 0.68 14.84 3.47
N THR A 159 1.28 14.40 2.36
CA THR A 159 1.33 12.98 2.03
C THR A 159 2.31 12.22 2.93
N VAL A 160 2.09 10.92 3.11
CA VAL A 160 3.03 10.05 3.82
C VAL A 160 4.41 10.03 3.16
N PHE A 161 4.48 10.20 1.84
CA PHE A 161 5.74 10.33 1.11
C PHE A 161 6.51 11.61 1.47
N GLU A 162 5.82 12.74 1.50
CA GLU A 162 6.37 14.03 1.93
C GLU A 162 6.88 13.95 3.37
N TRP A 163 6.06 13.42 4.27
CA TRP A 163 6.37 13.31 5.68
C TRP A 163 7.56 12.37 5.94
N LEU A 164 7.56 11.17 5.33
CA LEU A 164 8.64 10.20 5.45
C LEU A 164 9.94 10.72 4.83
N ASN A 165 9.87 11.47 3.71
CA ASN A 165 11.05 12.05 3.07
C ASN A 165 11.78 13.07 3.97
N GLY A 166 11.11 13.60 4.99
CA GLY A 166 11.71 14.44 6.04
C GLY A 166 12.30 13.69 7.23
N ARG A 167 12.03 12.35 7.36
CA ARG A 167 12.44 11.57 8.55
C ARG A 167 13.93 11.16 8.50
N PRO A 168 14.59 11.02 9.66
CA PRO A 168 15.96 10.50 9.71
C PRO A 168 16.08 9.15 8.98
N GLY A 169 17.12 9.00 8.15
CA GLY A 169 17.35 7.77 7.36
C GLY A 169 16.49 7.60 6.12
N LEU A 170 15.42 8.41 5.94
CA LEU A 170 14.55 8.41 4.75
C LEU A 170 14.69 9.70 3.92
N ARG A 171 15.38 10.71 4.45
CA ARG A 171 15.54 12.02 3.80
C ARG A 171 16.12 11.88 2.39
N ASN A 172 15.46 12.48 1.40
CA ASN A 172 15.80 12.41 -0.02
C ASN A 172 15.90 10.97 -0.56
N ARG A 173 15.05 10.06 -0.01
CA ARG A 173 14.98 8.67 -0.43
C ARG A 173 13.62 8.28 -0.99
N ALA A 174 12.73 9.25 -1.22
CA ALA A 174 11.47 9.02 -1.89
C ALA A 174 11.53 9.45 -3.36
N ALA A 175 10.78 8.77 -4.23
CA ALA A 175 10.62 9.12 -5.64
C ALA A 175 9.20 8.77 -6.11
N VAL A 176 8.65 9.59 -7.01
CA VAL A 176 7.29 9.49 -7.52
C VAL A 176 7.33 9.28 -9.03
N PHE A 177 6.62 8.26 -9.48
CA PHE A 177 6.41 7.96 -10.90
C PHE A 177 4.92 7.81 -11.15
N GLY A 178 4.35 8.63 -11.99
CA GLY A 178 2.92 8.56 -12.33
C GLY A 178 2.70 8.96 -13.77
N THR A 179 1.79 8.31 -14.45
CA THR A 179 1.53 8.58 -15.88
C THR A 179 0.66 9.80 -16.11
N TRP A 180 -0.12 10.21 -15.11
CA TRP A 180 -1.05 11.33 -15.17
C TRP A 180 -0.39 12.66 -14.76
N ASP A 181 -0.67 13.73 -15.48
CA ASP A 181 -0.01 15.03 -15.27
C ASP A 181 -0.53 15.81 -14.05
N VAL A 182 -1.48 15.25 -13.28
CA VAL A 182 -1.97 15.77 -12.01
C VAL A 182 -1.11 15.32 -10.82
N PHE A 183 -0.29 14.28 -10.94
CA PHE A 183 0.56 13.79 -9.84
C PHE A 183 1.45 14.86 -9.19
N PRO A 184 2.04 15.84 -9.92
CA PRO A 184 2.78 16.93 -9.28
C PRO A 184 1.95 17.76 -8.29
N TYR A 185 0.65 17.82 -8.50
CA TYR A 185 -0.29 18.51 -7.60
C TYR A 185 -0.72 17.59 -6.44
N ILE A 186 -0.99 16.31 -6.71
CA ILE A 186 -1.33 15.33 -5.67
C ILE A 186 -0.22 15.25 -4.62
N PHE A 187 1.04 15.20 -5.05
CA PHE A 187 2.20 15.19 -4.17
C PHE A 187 2.66 16.58 -3.73
N ASN A 188 2.01 17.65 -4.20
CA ASN A 188 2.39 19.03 -3.96
C ASN A 188 3.90 19.22 -4.01
N VAL A 189 4.50 18.95 -5.18
CA VAL A 189 5.96 18.90 -5.34
C VAL A 189 6.65 20.23 -5.05
N GLU A 190 5.94 21.36 -5.14
CA GLU A 190 6.48 22.65 -4.75
C GLU A 190 6.72 22.76 -3.23
N ARG A 191 5.89 22.10 -2.41
CA ARG A 191 6.04 22.01 -0.94
C ARG A 191 6.90 20.81 -0.53
N SER A 192 6.63 19.64 -1.11
CA SER A 192 7.26 18.37 -0.71
C SER A 192 8.69 18.22 -1.24
N HIS A 193 9.04 18.91 -2.33
CA HIS A 193 10.31 18.79 -3.06
C HIS A 193 10.63 17.35 -3.49
N LEU A 194 9.60 16.51 -3.64
CA LEU A 194 9.76 15.13 -4.10
C LEU A 194 10.16 15.10 -5.57
N PRO A 195 11.17 14.30 -5.95
CA PRO A 195 11.46 14.04 -7.35
C PRO A 195 10.29 13.28 -7.99
N ILE A 196 9.88 13.73 -9.17
CA ILE A 196 8.69 13.22 -9.87
C ILE A 196 8.92 13.00 -11.35
N TRP A 197 8.24 12.01 -11.91
CA TRP A 197 8.17 11.73 -13.34
C TRP A 197 6.72 11.46 -13.79
N PRO A 198 6.28 12.01 -14.93
CA PRO A 198 6.88 13.11 -15.64
C PRO A 198 6.54 14.46 -14.99
N ALA A 199 7.39 15.46 -15.22
CA ALA A 199 7.12 16.85 -14.84
C ALA A 199 6.81 17.67 -16.09
N ARG A 200 5.64 17.45 -16.70
CA ARG A 200 5.25 18.05 -17.98
C ARG A 200 5.19 19.57 -17.99
N GLU A 201 4.73 20.17 -16.87
CA GLU A 201 4.68 21.61 -16.76
C GLU A 201 6.06 22.20 -16.37
N GLY A 202 6.47 23.25 -17.07
CA GLY A 202 7.81 23.85 -16.89
C GLY A 202 8.14 24.28 -15.47
N LYS A 203 7.13 24.65 -14.65
CA LYS A 203 7.32 25.02 -13.24
C LYS A 203 7.80 23.84 -12.37
N PHE A 204 7.55 22.60 -12.78
CA PHE A 204 7.96 21.40 -12.04
C PHE A 204 9.30 20.81 -12.51
N ARG A 205 9.90 21.35 -13.59
CA ARG A 205 11.15 20.81 -14.15
C ARG A 205 12.28 20.65 -13.15
N ARG A 206 12.35 21.49 -12.13
CA ARG A 206 13.37 21.38 -11.08
C ARG A 206 13.26 20.12 -10.21
N TYR A 207 12.11 19.45 -10.24
CA TYR A 207 11.81 18.20 -9.51
C TYR A 207 11.78 16.99 -10.43
N GLU A 208 11.97 17.21 -11.72
CA GLU A 208 11.84 16.16 -12.73
C GLU A 208 12.88 15.07 -12.58
N ILE A 209 12.40 13.82 -12.61
CA ILE A 209 13.25 12.66 -12.81
C ILE A 209 13.49 12.52 -14.32
N PRO A 210 14.74 12.62 -14.81
CA PRO A 210 15.02 12.51 -16.23
C PRO A 210 14.80 11.07 -16.72
N SER A 211 14.16 10.92 -17.88
CA SER A 211 14.10 9.64 -18.57
C SER A 211 15.43 9.32 -19.27
N PRO A 212 15.83 8.05 -19.36
CA PRO A 212 16.96 7.66 -20.20
C PRO A 212 16.68 7.97 -21.67
N GLN A 213 17.73 8.20 -22.45
CA GLN A 213 17.62 8.68 -23.84
C GLN A 213 16.68 7.81 -24.70
N TYR A 214 16.79 6.49 -24.58
CA TYR A 214 15.95 5.59 -25.37
C TYR A 214 14.45 5.72 -25.04
N VAL A 215 14.07 6.03 -23.78
CA VAL A 215 12.68 6.31 -23.43
C VAL A 215 12.22 7.63 -24.03
N MET A 216 13.07 8.67 -23.96
CA MET A 216 12.75 9.96 -24.59
C MET A 216 12.56 9.83 -26.09
N ASP A 217 13.37 9.01 -26.76
CA ASP A 217 13.23 8.73 -28.18
C ASP A 217 11.92 8.01 -28.48
N LEU A 218 11.57 6.98 -27.71
CA LEU A 218 10.28 6.28 -27.82
C LEU A 218 9.09 7.21 -27.58
N MET A 219 9.14 8.06 -26.54
CA MET A 219 8.08 9.04 -26.26
C MET A 219 7.87 10.02 -27.41
N ARG A 220 8.97 10.50 -28.04
CA ARG A 220 8.92 11.40 -29.19
C ARG A 220 8.32 10.72 -30.42
N ASP A 221 8.68 9.47 -30.65
CA ASP A 221 8.32 8.73 -31.87
C ASP A 221 6.96 8.01 -31.76
N THR A 222 6.35 7.99 -30.55
CA THR A 222 5.03 7.37 -30.29
C THR A 222 3.94 8.44 -30.35
N THR A 223 2.90 8.19 -31.15
CA THR A 223 1.71 9.04 -31.15
C THR A 223 0.98 8.93 -29.81
N PRO A 224 0.77 10.03 -29.07
CA PRO A 224 0.06 9.98 -27.79
C PRO A 224 -1.41 9.62 -28.03
N MET A 225 -1.96 8.74 -27.19
CA MET A 225 -3.38 8.39 -27.21
C MET A 225 -4.21 9.37 -26.37
N TRP A 226 -3.63 9.86 -25.29
CA TRP A 226 -4.26 10.78 -24.32
C TRP A 226 -3.43 12.06 -24.19
N GLU A 227 -4.08 13.17 -23.84
CA GLU A 227 -3.43 14.48 -23.71
C GLU A 227 -2.69 14.62 -22.37
N ASP A 228 -3.28 14.10 -21.29
CA ASP A 228 -2.83 14.28 -19.90
C ASP A 228 -2.21 13.01 -19.27
N VAL A 229 -2.44 11.85 -19.87
CA VAL A 229 -1.84 10.57 -19.45
C VAL A 229 -0.80 10.11 -20.47
N THR A 230 0.29 9.51 -20.00
CA THR A 230 1.29 8.85 -20.85
C THR A 230 1.23 7.34 -20.68
N TYR A 231 1.92 6.60 -21.56
CA TYR A 231 1.92 5.14 -21.50
C TYR A 231 2.67 4.61 -20.26
N ASP A 232 2.11 3.59 -19.62
CA ASP A 232 2.67 2.92 -18.44
C ASP A 232 4.07 2.35 -18.69
N SER A 233 4.33 1.92 -19.92
CA SER A 233 5.63 1.40 -20.33
C SER A 233 6.75 2.44 -20.24
N PHE A 234 6.50 3.72 -20.56
CA PHE A 234 7.50 4.78 -20.44
C PHE A 234 7.86 5.07 -18.99
N LEU A 235 6.84 5.11 -18.11
CA LEU A 235 7.02 5.19 -16.65
C LEU A 235 7.89 4.03 -16.17
N PHE A 236 7.50 2.81 -16.51
CA PHE A 236 8.16 1.61 -16.02
C PHE A 236 9.65 1.56 -16.44
N HIS A 237 9.95 1.87 -17.66
CA HIS A 237 11.34 1.87 -18.14
C HIS A 237 12.18 3.00 -17.54
N THR A 238 11.60 4.17 -17.29
CA THR A 238 12.27 5.26 -16.56
C THR A 238 12.56 4.86 -15.11
N LEU A 239 11.59 4.21 -14.43
CA LEU A 239 11.78 3.67 -13.08
C LEU A 239 12.95 2.68 -13.02
N LEU A 240 13.01 1.71 -13.95
CA LEU A 240 14.06 0.68 -13.93
C LEU A 240 15.45 1.30 -14.04
N ASP A 241 15.61 2.36 -14.83
CA ASP A 241 16.87 3.10 -14.94
C ASP A 241 17.17 3.88 -13.66
N TYR A 242 16.18 4.60 -13.14
CA TYR A 242 16.33 5.40 -11.92
C TYR A 242 16.75 4.55 -10.71
N LEU A 243 16.17 3.37 -10.53
CA LEU A 243 16.49 2.45 -9.43
C LEU A 243 17.95 2.02 -9.40
N LYS A 244 18.57 1.84 -10.55
CA LYS A 244 19.99 1.43 -10.66
C LYS A 244 20.93 2.49 -10.12
N HIS A 245 20.60 3.77 -10.31
CA HIS A 245 21.48 4.90 -10.02
C HIS A 245 21.16 5.58 -8.67
N ASN A 246 19.87 5.74 -8.32
CA ASN A 246 19.43 6.60 -7.21
C ASN A 246 19.05 5.85 -5.92
N LYS A 247 18.70 4.57 -6.02
CA LYS A 247 18.42 3.68 -4.88
C LYS A 247 17.45 4.28 -3.85
N PRO A 248 16.23 4.74 -4.25
CA PRO A 248 15.22 5.25 -3.33
C PRO A 248 14.76 4.15 -2.36
N ARG A 249 14.27 4.56 -1.19
CA ARG A 249 13.69 3.66 -0.18
C ARG A 249 12.16 3.65 -0.19
N LEU A 250 11.57 4.70 -0.72
CA LEU A 250 10.14 4.86 -0.85
C LEU A 250 9.82 5.25 -2.29
N VAL A 251 9.05 4.42 -2.98
CA VAL A 251 8.72 4.60 -4.40
C VAL A 251 7.21 4.53 -4.58
N PHE A 252 6.65 5.49 -5.27
CA PHE A 252 5.28 5.48 -5.76
C PHE A 252 5.26 5.21 -7.26
N LEU A 253 4.35 4.34 -7.69
CA LEU A 253 4.04 4.06 -9.09
C LEU A 253 2.54 4.22 -9.30
N GLY A 254 2.13 5.13 -10.18
CA GLY A 254 0.75 5.32 -10.62
C GLY A 254 0.62 4.99 -12.09
N PHE A 255 0.04 3.84 -12.41
CA PHE A 255 -0.26 3.38 -13.77
C PHE A 255 -1.66 3.82 -14.16
N GLY A 256 -1.83 4.45 -15.31
CA GLY A 256 -3.09 5.07 -15.74
C GLY A 256 -3.83 4.32 -16.85
N GLU A 257 -3.17 3.41 -17.58
CA GLU A 257 -3.78 2.83 -18.79
C GLU A 257 -5.05 2.02 -18.51
N THR A 258 -5.20 1.41 -17.33
CA THR A 258 -6.42 0.65 -16.97
C THR A 258 -7.64 1.57 -16.92
N ASP A 259 -7.53 2.74 -16.32
CA ASP A 259 -8.62 3.72 -16.25
C ASP A 259 -8.97 4.28 -17.63
N GLU A 260 -7.98 4.70 -18.36
CA GLU A 260 -8.12 5.29 -19.68
C GLU A 260 -8.79 4.36 -20.72
N TRP A 261 -8.37 3.08 -20.74
CA TRP A 261 -8.98 2.11 -21.65
C TRP A 261 -10.41 1.74 -21.23
N ALA A 262 -10.71 1.75 -19.93
CA ALA A 262 -12.08 1.56 -19.47
C ALA A 262 -12.98 2.71 -19.90
N HIS A 263 -12.58 3.98 -19.75
CA HIS A 263 -13.32 5.14 -20.23
C HIS A 263 -13.58 5.11 -21.73
N LEU A 264 -12.64 4.62 -22.49
CA LEU A 264 -12.81 4.43 -23.93
C LEU A 264 -13.70 3.22 -24.29
N GLY A 265 -14.17 2.46 -23.30
CA GLY A 265 -14.98 1.25 -23.51
C GLY A 265 -14.24 0.15 -24.26
N ARG A 266 -12.92 0.05 -24.08
CA ARG A 266 -12.03 -0.91 -24.75
C ARG A 266 -11.56 -1.98 -23.75
N TYR A 267 -12.46 -2.93 -23.50
CA TYR A 267 -12.21 -4.02 -22.55
C TYR A 267 -11.01 -4.90 -22.94
N ASP A 268 -10.75 -5.05 -24.25
CA ASP A 268 -9.56 -5.74 -24.75
C ASP A 268 -8.26 -5.05 -24.32
N HIS A 269 -8.19 -3.73 -24.42
CA HIS A 269 -7.02 -2.97 -23.99
C HIS A 269 -6.96 -2.83 -22.48
N TYR A 270 -8.10 -2.70 -21.79
CA TYR A 270 -8.19 -2.70 -20.34
C TYR A 270 -7.59 -3.97 -19.71
N LEU A 271 -7.97 -5.16 -20.22
CA LEU A 271 -7.38 -6.42 -19.75
C LEU A 271 -5.90 -6.53 -20.10
N THR A 272 -5.51 -6.04 -21.28
CA THR A 272 -4.11 -6.04 -21.71
C THR A 272 -3.27 -5.13 -20.83
N ALA A 273 -3.75 -3.93 -20.49
CA ALA A 273 -3.08 -3.00 -19.57
C ALA A 273 -2.91 -3.63 -18.17
N ALA A 274 -3.97 -4.25 -17.64
CA ALA A 274 -3.91 -4.96 -16.36
C ALA A 274 -2.86 -6.10 -16.37
N HIS A 275 -2.80 -6.88 -17.46
CA HIS A 275 -1.80 -7.92 -17.65
C HIS A 275 -0.37 -7.35 -17.74
N HIS A 276 -0.20 -6.20 -18.38
CA HIS A 276 1.08 -5.51 -18.45
C HIS A 276 1.52 -5.03 -17.05
N VAL A 277 0.60 -4.48 -16.25
CA VAL A 277 0.91 -4.08 -14.85
C VAL A 277 1.40 -5.28 -14.05
N ASP A 278 0.75 -6.44 -14.14
CA ASP A 278 1.23 -7.68 -13.49
C ASP A 278 2.65 -8.04 -13.94
N GLY A 279 2.92 -7.93 -15.24
CA GLY A 279 4.24 -8.16 -15.83
C GLY A 279 5.29 -7.13 -15.35
N PHE A 280 4.92 -5.87 -15.19
CA PHE A 280 5.78 -4.83 -14.63
C PHE A 280 6.10 -5.10 -13.16
N VAL A 281 5.10 -5.47 -12.36
CA VAL A 281 5.30 -5.84 -10.95
C VAL A 281 6.26 -7.03 -10.83
N ARG A 282 6.10 -8.06 -11.65
CA ARG A 282 7.02 -9.21 -11.71
C ARG A 282 8.45 -8.79 -12.01
N ARG A 283 8.65 -8.03 -13.08
CA ARG A 283 9.98 -7.56 -13.52
C ARG A 283 10.64 -6.66 -12.46
N LEU A 284 9.85 -5.81 -11.80
CA LEU A 284 10.32 -4.96 -10.72
C LEU A 284 10.74 -5.80 -9.50
N TRP A 285 9.93 -6.77 -9.12
CA TRP A 285 10.24 -7.72 -8.05
C TRP A 285 11.54 -8.48 -8.30
N GLU A 286 11.72 -9.01 -9.52
CA GLU A 286 12.93 -9.72 -9.93
C GLU A 286 14.17 -8.79 -9.87
N LEU A 287 14.05 -7.56 -10.37
CA LEU A 287 15.14 -6.57 -10.32
C LEU A 287 15.52 -6.24 -8.87
N LEU A 288 14.55 -5.90 -8.03
CA LEU A 288 14.84 -5.52 -6.64
C LEU A 288 15.44 -6.69 -5.85
N ARG A 289 15.04 -7.91 -6.11
CA ARG A 289 15.66 -9.10 -5.51
C ARG A 289 17.10 -9.34 -5.98
N SER A 290 17.48 -8.89 -7.16
CA SER A 290 18.85 -8.96 -7.64
C SER A 290 19.79 -7.94 -6.97
N MET A 291 19.24 -6.88 -6.37
CA MET A 291 19.98 -5.76 -5.80
C MET A 291 20.12 -5.91 -4.28
N PRO A 292 21.37 -5.96 -3.71
CA PRO A 292 21.59 -6.24 -2.27
C PRO A 292 20.88 -5.28 -1.30
N GLN A 293 20.68 -4.01 -1.67
CA GLN A 293 19.99 -3.03 -0.83
C GLN A 293 18.47 -3.26 -0.73
N TYR A 294 17.88 -3.96 -1.70
CA TYR A 294 16.42 -4.22 -1.76
C TYR A 294 16.05 -5.66 -1.44
N ARG A 295 16.96 -6.60 -1.74
CA ARG A 295 16.72 -8.04 -1.54
C ARG A 295 16.29 -8.33 -0.11
N ASP A 296 15.14 -8.98 0.04
CA ASP A 296 14.53 -9.38 1.31
C ASP A 296 14.32 -8.22 2.31
N LYS A 297 14.29 -6.96 1.80
CA LYS A 297 14.12 -5.72 2.57
C LYS A 297 13.06 -4.80 1.99
N THR A 298 12.33 -5.24 0.98
CA THR A 298 11.35 -4.43 0.27
C THR A 298 9.96 -5.01 0.42
N THR A 299 9.01 -4.14 0.79
CA THR A 299 7.58 -4.47 0.81
C THR A 299 6.89 -3.77 -0.36
N PHE A 300 6.12 -4.54 -1.14
CA PHE A 300 5.21 -4.05 -2.15
C PHE A 300 3.82 -3.92 -1.56
N ILE A 301 3.19 -2.79 -1.81
CA ILE A 301 1.76 -2.54 -1.57
C ILE A 301 1.16 -2.23 -2.93
N ILE A 302 0.14 -2.97 -3.36
CA ILE A 302 -0.44 -2.87 -4.69
C ILE A 302 -1.95 -2.74 -4.53
N THR A 303 -2.55 -1.73 -5.17
CA THR A 303 -3.99 -1.44 -5.06
C THR A 303 -4.46 -0.67 -6.31
N ALA A 304 -5.74 -0.32 -6.40
CA ALA A 304 -6.22 0.76 -7.25
C ALA A 304 -6.48 2.01 -6.40
N ASP A 305 -6.89 3.10 -7.00
CA ASP A 305 -7.23 4.36 -6.29
C ASP A 305 -8.74 4.49 -6.09
N HIS A 306 -9.52 3.84 -6.94
CA HIS A 306 -10.97 3.64 -6.86
C HIS A 306 -11.39 2.41 -7.67
N GLY A 307 -12.58 1.91 -7.40
CA GLY A 307 -13.25 0.92 -8.24
C GLY A 307 -14.02 1.56 -9.40
N ARG A 308 -14.80 0.74 -10.08
CA ARG A 308 -15.71 1.13 -11.16
C ARG A 308 -17.05 0.43 -10.98
N GLY A 309 -18.05 0.89 -11.72
CA GLY A 309 -19.35 0.25 -11.74
C GLY A 309 -19.32 -1.18 -12.27
N SER A 310 -20.45 -1.84 -12.15
CA SER A 310 -20.66 -3.24 -12.56
C SER A 310 -21.52 -3.34 -13.81
N GLY A 311 -21.57 -4.53 -14.40
CA GLY A 311 -22.43 -4.86 -15.53
C GLY A 311 -21.94 -4.30 -16.87
N LEU A 312 -22.82 -4.31 -17.87
CA LEU A 312 -22.43 -4.12 -19.26
C LEU A 312 -22.14 -2.65 -19.65
N VAL A 313 -22.58 -1.70 -18.84
CA VAL A 313 -22.49 -0.26 -19.12
C VAL A 313 -21.58 0.44 -18.13
N GLU A 314 -21.83 0.27 -16.84
CA GLU A 314 -21.15 1.03 -15.80
C GLU A 314 -19.70 0.57 -15.51
N TRP A 315 -19.26 -0.58 -16.04
CA TRP A 315 -17.87 -1.02 -15.92
C TRP A 315 -16.86 0.03 -16.44
N LYS A 316 -17.31 0.94 -17.33
CA LYS A 316 -16.50 2.04 -17.88
C LYS A 316 -16.46 3.27 -17.02
N GLU A 317 -17.35 3.35 -16.04
CA GLU A 317 -17.63 4.56 -15.28
C GLU A 317 -17.26 4.38 -13.81
N HIS A 318 -16.95 5.47 -13.16
CA HIS A 318 -16.71 5.56 -11.72
C HIS A 318 -17.22 6.90 -11.19
N GLY A 319 -17.14 7.10 -9.87
CA GLY A 319 -17.50 8.37 -9.25
C GLY A 319 -18.68 8.27 -8.28
N GLU A 320 -19.04 9.41 -7.73
CA GLU A 320 -19.96 9.52 -6.59
C GLU A 320 -21.29 8.79 -6.78
N LYS A 321 -21.85 8.83 -8.00
CA LYS A 321 -23.16 8.26 -8.33
C LYS A 321 -23.11 6.83 -8.86
N ILE A 322 -21.93 6.30 -9.12
CA ILE A 322 -21.74 4.96 -9.67
C ILE A 322 -21.57 3.98 -8.50
N ASN A 323 -22.48 3.01 -8.42
CA ASN A 323 -22.39 1.93 -7.44
C ASN A 323 -21.16 1.06 -7.73
N ASP A 324 -20.62 0.42 -6.69
CA ASP A 324 -19.41 -0.40 -6.73
C ASP A 324 -18.09 0.36 -6.93
N SER A 325 -18.13 1.65 -7.33
CA SER A 325 -16.90 2.46 -7.48
C SER A 325 -16.14 2.68 -6.16
N GLU A 326 -16.78 2.44 -5.01
CA GLU A 326 -16.11 2.40 -3.71
C GLU A 326 -15.33 1.13 -3.46
N ASN A 327 -15.64 0.05 -4.18
CA ASN A 327 -15.08 -1.27 -3.93
C ASN A 327 -13.74 -1.45 -4.61
N ASP A 328 -12.75 -1.84 -3.82
CA ASP A 328 -11.38 -1.95 -4.26
C ASP A 328 -10.71 -3.24 -3.74
N TRP A 329 -9.43 -3.34 -3.94
CA TRP A 329 -8.60 -4.47 -3.54
C TRP A 329 -7.23 -3.99 -3.05
N LEU A 330 -6.54 -4.84 -2.33
CA LEU A 330 -5.21 -4.56 -1.81
C LEU A 330 -4.39 -5.84 -1.81
N ALA A 331 -3.14 -5.76 -2.26
CA ALA A 331 -2.17 -6.84 -2.10
C ALA A 331 -0.90 -6.32 -1.42
N VAL A 332 -0.34 -7.12 -0.52
CA VAL A 332 0.90 -6.77 0.18
C VAL A 332 1.84 -7.97 0.16
N LEU A 333 3.08 -7.71 -0.27
CA LEU A 333 4.16 -8.70 -0.34
C LEU A 333 5.43 -8.11 0.25
N GLY A 334 5.91 -8.65 1.37
CA GLY A 334 7.13 -8.15 2.00
C GLY A 334 7.65 -9.05 3.12
N PRO A 335 8.88 -8.79 3.61
CA PRO A 335 9.53 -9.66 4.57
C PRO A 335 8.91 -9.64 5.98
N ASP A 336 8.11 -8.62 6.32
CA ASP A 336 7.41 -8.51 7.60
C ASP A 336 5.91 -8.81 7.46
N THR A 337 5.44 -9.06 6.24
CA THR A 337 4.04 -9.40 5.97
C THR A 337 3.87 -10.93 6.00
N PRO A 338 3.05 -11.48 6.91
CA PRO A 338 2.77 -12.91 6.94
C PRO A 338 2.19 -13.41 5.61
N ALA A 339 2.63 -14.59 5.16
CA ALA A 339 2.15 -15.22 3.93
C ALA A 339 0.79 -15.92 4.17
N LEU A 340 -0.30 -15.15 4.20
CA LEU A 340 -1.65 -15.64 4.49
C LEU A 340 -2.54 -15.75 3.24
N GLY A 341 -2.02 -15.43 2.06
CA GLY A 341 -2.71 -15.60 0.79
C GLY A 341 -3.93 -14.72 0.61
N GLU A 342 -4.92 -15.22 -0.11
CA GLU A 342 -6.22 -14.58 -0.28
C GLU A 342 -6.98 -14.58 1.05
N ARG A 343 -7.26 -13.39 1.58
CA ARG A 343 -7.91 -13.21 2.88
C ARG A 343 -9.43 -13.30 2.74
N THR A 344 -10.06 -13.99 3.67
CA THR A 344 -11.51 -14.24 3.67
C THR A 344 -12.09 -13.99 5.05
N ASN A 345 -13.37 -13.55 5.10
CA ASN A 345 -14.09 -13.30 6.34
C ASN A 345 -13.32 -12.44 7.35
N ILE A 346 -12.78 -11.31 6.86
CA ILE A 346 -12.03 -10.35 7.67
C ILE A 346 -12.83 -9.06 7.88
N PRO A 347 -12.52 -8.27 8.92
CA PRO A 347 -13.07 -6.94 9.05
C PRO A 347 -12.78 -6.08 7.82
N PRO A 348 -13.71 -5.20 7.41
CA PRO A 348 -13.51 -4.30 6.28
C PRO A 348 -12.25 -3.44 6.43
N LEU A 349 -11.53 -3.25 5.33
CA LEU A 349 -10.39 -2.35 5.22
C LEU A 349 -10.77 -1.11 4.41
N ALA A 350 -10.07 -0.02 4.64
CA ALA A 350 -10.23 1.23 3.91
C ALA A 350 -8.88 1.77 3.42
N HIS A 351 -8.88 2.48 2.29
CA HIS A 351 -7.68 3.12 1.75
C HIS A 351 -7.06 4.13 2.70
N SER A 352 -7.86 4.77 3.55
CA SER A 352 -7.37 5.67 4.61
C SER A 352 -6.40 5.04 5.61
N GLN A 353 -6.29 3.70 5.62
CA GLN A 353 -5.33 2.96 6.44
C GLN A 353 -3.92 2.87 5.82
N LEU A 354 -3.80 3.12 4.48
CA LEU A 354 -2.56 2.82 3.74
C LEU A 354 -1.40 3.74 4.13
N ALA A 355 -1.63 5.03 4.31
CA ALA A 355 -0.59 5.97 4.73
C ALA A 355 0.08 5.53 6.05
N ALA A 356 -0.71 5.21 7.06
CA ALA A 356 -0.20 4.74 8.34
C ALA A 356 0.45 3.34 8.24
N THR A 357 -0.05 2.47 7.36
CA THR A 357 0.55 1.15 7.09
C THR A 357 1.94 1.28 6.46
N ILE A 358 2.10 2.16 5.47
CA ILE A 358 3.40 2.45 4.83
C ILE A 358 4.42 2.92 5.87
N ALA A 359 4.01 3.88 6.72
CA ALA A 359 4.88 4.40 7.77
C ALA A 359 5.26 3.33 8.79
N ALA A 360 4.29 2.53 9.26
CA ALA A 360 4.53 1.45 10.22
C ALA A 360 5.51 0.39 9.69
N LEU A 361 5.43 0.02 8.41
CA LEU A 361 6.38 -0.89 7.76
C LEU A 361 7.81 -0.35 7.74
N LEU A 362 7.98 0.97 7.79
CA LEU A 362 9.28 1.65 7.88
C LEU A 362 9.67 2.02 9.33
N GLY A 363 8.88 1.59 10.33
CA GLY A 363 9.15 1.82 11.75
C GLY A 363 8.76 3.20 12.24
N GLU A 364 7.89 3.91 11.54
CA GLU A 364 7.44 5.27 11.87
C GLU A 364 5.95 5.29 12.26
N ASP A 365 5.58 6.19 13.14
CA ASP A 365 4.19 6.42 13.55
C ASP A 365 3.61 7.67 12.86
N TYR A 366 2.95 7.44 11.73
CA TYR A 366 2.30 8.52 10.96
C TYR A 366 1.16 9.19 11.74
N ARG A 367 0.41 8.41 12.55
CA ARG A 367 -0.73 8.92 13.29
C ARG A 367 -0.37 9.81 14.48
N ALA A 368 0.86 9.73 14.98
CA ALA A 368 1.36 10.69 15.95
C ALA A 368 1.39 12.13 15.37
N ALA A 369 1.66 12.27 14.07
CA ALA A 369 1.63 13.56 13.38
C ALA A 369 0.25 13.86 12.75
N PHE A 370 -0.47 12.84 12.29
CA PHE A 370 -1.75 12.95 11.58
C PHE A 370 -2.80 12.03 12.22
N PRO A 371 -3.37 12.40 13.38
CA PRO A 371 -4.25 11.53 14.18
C PRO A 371 -5.57 11.17 13.48
N LYS A 372 -5.99 11.93 12.46
CA LYS A 372 -7.18 11.65 11.64
C LYS A 372 -6.97 10.51 10.64
N ALA A 373 -5.73 10.18 10.30
CA ALA A 373 -5.44 9.07 9.39
C ALA A 373 -5.94 7.72 9.97
N GLY A 374 -6.33 6.81 9.08
CA GLY A 374 -6.74 5.46 9.44
C GLY A 374 -5.64 4.72 10.23
N ARG A 375 -6.02 3.71 11.01
CA ARG A 375 -5.05 2.86 11.73
C ARG A 375 -4.31 1.96 10.75
N PRO A 376 -3.02 1.67 11.00
CA PRO A 376 -2.29 0.70 10.18
C PRO A 376 -3.02 -0.65 10.12
N ILE A 377 -2.93 -1.34 9.00
CA ILE A 377 -3.49 -2.67 8.82
C ILE A 377 -2.62 -3.67 9.61
N ALA A 378 -3.13 -4.13 10.74
CA ALA A 378 -2.38 -4.96 11.69
C ALA A 378 -1.88 -6.27 11.06
N ASP A 379 -2.70 -6.92 10.24
CA ASP A 379 -2.36 -8.18 9.57
C ASP A 379 -1.18 -8.04 8.59
N VAL A 380 -0.99 -6.86 8.02
CA VAL A 380 0.11 -6.56 7.10
C VAL A 380 1.42 -6.28 7.86
N THR A 381 1.32 -5.67 9.03
CA THR A 381 2.49 -5.29 9.84
C THR A 381 2.89 -6.34 10.89
N GLY A 382 2.34 -7.56 10.81
CA GLY A 382 2.61 -8.63 11.77
C GLY A 382 2.24 -8.26 13.21
N GLY A 383 1.24 -7.39 13.41
CA GLY A 383 0.79 -6.92 14.72
C GLY A 383 1.72 -5.91 15.40
N MET A 384 2.79 -5.47 14.75
CA MET A 384 3.76 -4.53 15.33
C MET A 384 3.22 -3.11 15.50
N ALA A 385 2.22 -2.73 14.71
CA ALA A 385 1.60 -1.39 14.74
C ALA A 385 0.83 -1.06 16.04
N ASN A 386 0.56 -2.03 16.88
CA ASN A 386 -0.23 -1.87 18.11
C ASN A 386 0.62 -1.80 19.40
N LYS A 387 1.95 -1.80 19.31
CA LYS A 387 2.81 -1.66 20.50
C LYS A 387 3.17 -0.20 20.70
N PRO A 388 2.80 0.42 21.84
CA PRO A 388 3.31 1.74 22.20
C PRO A 388 4.84 1.66 22.32
N ARG A 389 5.53 2.63 21.73
CA ARG A 389 6.97 2.84 21.95
C ARG A 389 7.24 3.46 23.30
#